data_87e5c9a790ea621c6f8c54e52d5cdbb5
#
_entry.id   87e5c9a790ea621c6f8c54e52d5cdbb5
#
_cell.length_a   1.000
_cell.length_b   1.000
_cell.length_c   1.000
_cell.angle_alpha   90.00
_cell.angle_beta   90.00
_cell.angle_gamma   90.00
#
_symmetry.space_group_name_H-M   'P 1'
#
loop_
_entity.id
_entity.type
_entity.pdbx_description
1 polymer ?
#
loop_
_entity_poly.entity_id
_entity_poly.type
_entity_poly.pdbx_seq_one_letter_code
_entity_poly.pdbx_strand_id
1 'polypeptide(L)'
;MIAPLRVGFVTGATPDKWARSWRAGRRESLHLVPVTEADQLDGVRDGSLDMAIVRLPVDRDGLHCVRLYDEVQVAVASREHLLAAADEEVTTADLVDEQLVRPHSSGWRPTAEQLEWPPMSEQDAIETVAAGTGVVILPMSVARLHQRKDVVRRVVSDLDPTTIALVWRTERDDDVTQAFVGVTKGRTPNTSR
;
A
#
# COMPACT_ATOMS: atom_id res chain seq x y z
N MET A 1 -9.29 -25.83 20.66
CA MET A 1 -8.32 -24.86 20.09
C MET A 1 -9.11 -23.74 19.41
N ILE A 2 -8.82 -22.48 19.75
CA ILE A 2 -9.44 -21.33 19.09
C ILE A 2 -8.69 -21.11 17.77
N ALA A 3 -9.43 -21.02 16.64
CA ALA A 3 -8.83 -20.81 15.32
C ALA A 3 -8.12 -19.44 15.27
N PRO A 4 -6.97 -19.32 14.60
CA PRO A 4 -6.31 -18.04 14.42
C PRO A 4 -7.10 -17.12 13.48
N LEU A 5 -7.05 -15.82 13.74
CA LEU A 5 -7.50 -14.83 12.76
C LEU A 5 -6.38 -14.65 11.71
N ARG A 6 -6.71 -14.88 10.43
CA ARG A 6 -5.77 -14.78 9.30
C ARG A 6 -6.03 -13.48 8.54
N VAL A 7 -5.05 -12.59 8.53
CA VAL A 7 -5.17 -11.27 7.91
C VAL A 7 -4.08 -11.08 6.87
N GLY A 8 -4.50 -10.93 5.61
CA GLY A 8 -3.62 -10.50 4.53
C GLY A 8 -3.21 -9.04 4.69
N PHE A 9 -2.05 -8.66 4.19
CA PHE A 9 -1.69 -7.25 4.11
C PHE A 9 -0.88 -6.96 2.84
N VAL A 10 -1.29 -5.91 2.12
CA VAL A 10 -0.67 -5.49 0.86
C VAL A 10 0.74 -4.95 1.09
N THR A 11 1.60 -5.10 0.10
CA THR A 11 2.97 -4.56 0.09
C THR A 11 3.01 -3.09 0.53
N GLY A 12 3.90 -2.79 1.47
CA GLY A 12 4.05 -1.45 2.08
C GLY A 12 3.20 -1.22 3.31
N ALA A 13 2.06 -1.88 3.48
CA ALA A 13 1.28 -1.79 4.72
C ALA A 13 2.07 -2.40 5.90
N THR A 14 2.02 -1.74 7.06
CA THR A 14 2.73 -2.16 8.29
C THR A 14 1.74 -2.48 9.40
N PRO A 15 1.24 -3.73 9.48
CA PRO A 15 0.21 -4.13 10.44
C PRO A 15 0.73 -4.34 11.87
N ASP A 16 2.03 -4.17 12.14
CA ASP A 16 2.68 -4.47 13.43
C ASP A 16 2.04 -3.78 14.62
N LYS A 17 1.61 -2.53 14.46
CA LYS A 17 0.91 -1.78 15.51
C LYS A 17 -0.37 -2.49 15.93
N TRP A 18 -1.15 -2.94 14.97
CA TRP A 18 -2.40 -3.65 15.21
C TRP A 18 -2.16 -5.06 15.75
N ALA A 19 -1.12 -5.74 15.25
CA ALA A 19 -0.72 -7.05 15.76
C ALA A 19 -0.31 -6.98 17.23
N ARG A 20 0.43 -5.95 17.64
CA ARG A 20 0.77 -5.74 19.07
C ARG A 20 -0.47 -5.52 19.93
N SER A 21 -1.38 -4.64 19.47
CA SER A 21 -2.63 -4.36 20.18
C SER A 21 -3.53 -5.58 20.27
N TRP A 22 -3.60 -6.39 19.21
CA TRP A 22 -4.34 -7.65 19.21
C TRP A 22 -3.81 -8.62 20.25
N ARG A 23 -2.50 -8.90 20.23
CA ARG A 23 -1.86 -9.83 21.18
C ARG A 23 -1.99 -9.41 22.63
N ALA A 24 -2.05 -8.11 22.90
CA ALA A 24 -2.20 -7.58 24.27
C ALA A 24 -3.62 -7.76 24.83
N GLY A 25 -4.65 -7.87 23.98
CA GLY A 25 -6.04 -7.87 24.40
C GLY A 25 -6.86 -9.10 24.01
N ARG A 26 -6.28 -10.07 23.29
CA ARG A 26 -7.01 -11.22 22.74
C ARG A 26 -6.30 -12.55 22.96
N ARG A 27 -7.11 -13.61 23.08
CA ARG A 27 -6.63 -15.01 23.21
C ARG A 27 -6.42 -15.67 21.85
N GLU A 28 -7.16 -15.21 20.84
CA GLU A 28 -7.04 -15.68 19.46
C GLU A 28 -5.70 -15.24 18.89
N SER A 29 -4.94 -16.18 18.31
CA SER A 29 -3.72 -15.84 17.61
C SER A 29 -4.02 -15.06 16.32
N LEU A 30 -3.12 -14.16 15.94
CA LEU A 30 -3.18 -13.40 14.70
C LEU A 30 -2.09 -13.89 13.76
N HIS A 31 -2.47 -14.35 12.58
CA HIS A 31 -1.57 -14.70 11.51
C HIS A 31 -1.62 -13.62 10.43
N LEU A 32 -0.49 -12.96 10.19
CA LEU A 32 -0.32 -11.95 9.16
C LEU A 32 0.31 -12.58 7.93
N VAL A 33 -0.30 -12.40 6.77
CA VAL A 33 0.13 -12.97 5.49
C VAL A 33 0.40 -11.85 4.50
N PRO A 34 1.66 -11.64 4.06
CA PRO A 34 1.94 -10.65 3.02
C PRO A 34 1.32 -11.09 1.70
N VAL A 35 0.72 -10.13 0.98
CA VAL A 35 0.11 -10.34 -0.33
C VAL A 35 0.56 -9.24 -1.29
N THR A 36 0.60 -9.56 -2.58
CA THR A 36 0.85 -8.54 -3.61
C THR A 36 -0.40 -7.69 -3.84
N GLU A 37 -0.26 -6.52 -4.43
CA GLU A 37 -1.43 -5.69 -4.77
C GLU A 37 -2.33 -6.38 -5.81
N ALA A 38 -1.75 -7.17 -6.71
CA ALA A 38 -2.52 -7.94 -7.70
C ALA A 38 -3.41 -9.02 -7.05
N ASP A 39 -2.92 -9.67 -5.99
CA ASP A 39 -3.57 -10.82 -5.35
C ASP A 39 -4.26 -10.44 -4.01
N GLN A 40 -4.39 -9.14 -3.72
CA GLN A 40 -4.78 -8.66 -2.38
C GLN A 40 -6.19 -9.08 -1.92
N LEU A 41 -7.08 -9.48 -2.84
CA LEU A 41 -8.43 -9.96 -2.51
C LEU A 41 -8.58 -11.48 -2.55
N ASP A 42 -7.67 -12.20 -3.20
CA ASP A 42 -7.83 -13.62 -3.53
C ASP A 42 -8.07 -14.47 -2.28
N GLY A 43 -7.22 -14.32 -1.28
CA GLY A 43 -7.35 -15.08 -0.05
C GLY A 43 -8.60 -14.74 0.77
N VAL A 44 -9.13 -13.52 0.67
CA VAL A 44 -10.43 -13.18 1.29
C VAL A 44 -11.58 -13.83 0.54
N ARG A 45 -11.52 -13.81 -0.78
CA ARG A 45 -12.60 -14.37 -1.64
C ARG A 45 -12.68 -15.88 -1.56
N ASP A 46 -11.55 -16.57 -1.55
CA ASP A 46 -11.52 -18.05 -1.45
C ASP A 46 -11.65 -18.57 0.00
N GLY A 47 -11.56 -17.69 0.99
CA GLY A 47 -11.69 -18.03 2.42
C GLY A 47 -10.42 -18.54 3.07
N SER A 48 -9.27 -18.52 2.40
CA SER A 48 -7.96 -18.81 2.99
C SER A 48 -7.51 -17.71 3.97
N LEU A 49 -8.02 -16.48 3.79
CA LEU A 49 -7.89 -15.36 4.72
C LEU A 49 -9.26 -14.94 5.26
N ASP A 50 -9.29 -14.51 6.51
CA ASP A 50 -10.50 -13.99 7.15
C ASP A 50 -10.73 -12.51 6.80
N MET A 51 -9.65 -11.74 6.70
CA MET A 51 -9.62 -10.32 6.37
C MET A 51 -8.39 -9.98 5.53
N ALA A 52 -8.40 -8.82 4.87
CA ALA A 52 -7.20 -8.28 4.24
C ALA A 52 -7.10 -6.75 4.39
N ILE A 53 -5.89 -6.28 4.58
CA ILE A 53 -5.51 -4.87 4.48
C ILE A 53 -5.08 -4.64 3.04
N VAL A 54 -5.86 -3.84 2.31
CA VAL A 54 -5.76 -3.66 0.86
C VAL A 54 -5.51 -2.21 0.49
N ARG A 55 -5.01 -1.98 -0.71
CA ARG A 55 -4.91 -0.65 -1.33
C ARG A 55 -6.07 -0.46 -2.30
N LEU A 56 -6.85 0.61 -2.06
CA LEU A 56 -7.96 0.96 -2.94
C LEU A 56 -7.44 1.58 -4.25
N PRO A 57 -8.22 1.46 -5.35
CA PRO A 57 -9.53 0.85 -5.45
C PRO A 57 -9.47 -0.69 -5.54
N VAL A 58 -10.50 -1.35 -5.01
CA VAL A 58 -10.75 -2.79 -5.18
C VAL A 58 -12.22 -3.04 -5.48
N ASP A 59 -12.53 -4.14 -6.14
CA ASP A 59 -13.90 -4.61 -6.26
C ASP A 59 -14.42 -5.05 -4.88
N ARG A 60 -15.50 -4.40 -4.41
CA ARG A 60 -16.09 -4.59 -3.08
C ARG A 60 -17.32 -5.47 -3.05
N ASP A 61 -17.66 -6.11 -4.16
CA ASP A 61 -18.83 -6.99 -4.19
C ASP A 61 -18.69 -8.11 -3.15
N GLY A 62 -19.73 -8.26 -2.30
CA GLY A 62 -19.73 -9.21 -1.18
C GLY A 62 -18.76 -8.91 -0.04
N LEU A 63 -18.15 -7.72 -0.01
CA LEU A 63 -17.17 -7.35 1.01
C LEU A 63 -17.60 -6.13 1.83
N HIS A 64 -17.39 -6.21 3.14
CA HIS A 64 -17.27 -5.02 3.97
C HIS A 64 -15.94 -4.34 3.71
N CYS A 65 -15.91 -3.00 3.80
CA CYS A 65 -14.70 -2.21 3.58
C CYS A 65 -14.66 -1.03 4.55
N VAL A 66 -13.57 -0.92 5.29
CA VAL A 66 -13.32 0.18 6.24
C VAL A 66 -12.01 0.88 5.87
N ARG A 67 -12.08 2.17 5.54
CA ARG A 67 -10.88 3.00 5.31
C ARG A 67 -10.07 3.09 6.60
N LEU A 68 -8.75 2.94 6.48
CA LEU A 68 -7.82 3.03 7.61
C LEU A 68 -7.01 4.32 7.59
N TYR A 69 -6.33 4.61 6.47
CA TYR A 69 -5.53 5.82 6.27
C TYR A 69 -5.23 6.05 4.79
N ASP A 70 -4.78 7.26 4.47
CA ASP A 70 -4.35 7.63 3.14
C ASP A 70 -2.82 7.73 3.06
N GLU A 71 -2.24 7.37 1.92
CA GLU A 71 -0.82 7.42 1.61
C GLU A 71 -0.57 8.38 0.45
N VAL A 72 0.37 9.30 0.62
CA VAL A 72 0.79 10.18 -0.46
C VAL A 72 1.59 9.43 -1.52
N GLN A 73 1.52 9.90 -2.76
CA GLN A 73 2.33 9.43 -3.88
C GLN A 73 3.69 10.12 -3.86
N VAL A 74 4.74 9.37 -4.20
CA VAL A 74 6.09 9.91 -4.33
C VAL A 74 6.72 9.52 -5.66
N ALA A 75 7.37 10.46 -6.30
CA ALA A 75 8.29 10.21 -7.39
C ALA A 75 9.64 9.76 -6.82
N VAL A 76 10.13 8.65 -7.31
CA VAL A 76 11.45 8.09 -6.97
C VAL A 76 12.34 8.16 -8.20
N ALA A 77 13.56 8.65 -8.03
CA ALA A 77 14.56 8.77 -9.08
C ALA A 77 15.97 8.53 -8.53
N SER A 78 16.96 8.41 -9.41
CA SER A 78 18.37 8.39 -9.02
C SER A 78 18.74 9.64 -8.21
N ARG A 79 19.70 9.52 -7.31
CA ARG A 79 20.26 10.66 -6.59
C ARG A 79 20.95 11.69 -7.52
N GLU A 80 21.35 11.28 -8.70
CA GLU A 80 21.95 12.16 -9.72
C GLU A 80 20.90 12.84 -10.63
N HIS A 81 19.63 12.48 -10.45
CA HIS A 81 18.52 13.05 -11.20
C HIS A 81 18.20 14.49 -10.75
N LEU A 82 17.63 15.31 -11.64
CA LEU A 82 17.23 16.69 -11.33
C LEU A 82 16.27 16.79 -10.14
N LEU A 83 15.44 15.77 -9.89
CA LEU A 83 14.61 15.66 -8.69
C LEU A 83 15.39 15.72 -7.38
N ALA A 84 16.69 15.44 -7.38
CA ALA A 84 17.51 15.56 -6.17
C ALA A 84 17.67 17.02 -5.73
N ALA A 85 17.65 17.96 -6.68
CA ALA A 85 17.74 19.40 -6.43
C ALA A 85 16.37 20.08 -6.21
N ALA A 86 15.27 19.35 -6.45
CA ALA A 86 13.92 19.86 -6.20
C ALA A 86 13.63 19.97 -4.70
N ASP A 87 12.62 20.80 -4.35
CA ASP A 87 12.06 20.87 -3.00
C ASP A 87 11.50 19.51 -2.56
N GLU A 88 10.95 19.41 -1.35
CA GLU A 88 10.38 18.17 -0.81
C GLU A 88 9.16 17.69 -1.61
N GLU A 89 8.47 18.61 -2.28
CA GLU A 89 7.29 18.36 -3.11
C GLU A 89 7.54 18.77 -4.55
N VAL A 90 6.96 18.00 -5.47
CA VAL A 90 6.89 18.28 -6.91
C VAL A 90 5.46 18.08 -7.39
N THR A 91 5.17 18.50 -8.61
CA THR A 91 3.88 18.30 -9.27
C THR A 91 4.04 17.37 -10.46
N THR A 92 2.94 16.91 -11.04
CA THR A 92 2.96 16.16 -12.31
C THR A 92 3.52 17.02 -13.46
N ALA A 93 3.39 18.35 -13.40
CA ALA A 93 3.97 19.27 -14.38
C ALA A 93 5.51 19.24 -14.36
N ASP A 94 6.13 18.98 -13.23
CA ASP A 94 7.58 18.86 -13.11
C ASP A 94 8.12 17.53 -13.68
N LEU A 95 7.23 16.59 -13.96
CA LEU A 95 7.55 15.23 -14.43
C LEU A 95 7.13 14.98 -15.90
N VAL A 96 6.64 15.98 -16.62
CA VAL A 96 6.07 15.81 -17.97
C VAL A 96 7.08 15.36 -19.03
N ASP A 97 8.36 15.67 -18.83
CA ASP A 97 9.45 15.33 -19.73
C ASP A 97 10.23 14.06 -19.31
N GLU A 98 9.75 13.39 -18.24
CA GLU A 98 10.44 12.22 -17.68
C GLU A 98 10.03 10.90 -18.37
N GLN A 99 10.89 9.89 -18.24
CA GLN A 99 10.54 8.50 -18.55
C GLN A 99 9.89 7.87 -17.33
N LEU A 100 8.62 7.45 -17.45
CA LEU A 100 7.91 6.74 -16.40
C LEU A 100 8.15 5.24 -16.58
N VAL A 101 9.04 4.63 -15.79
CA VAL A 101 9.45 3.23 -15.97
C VAL A 101 8.35 2.20 -15.62
N ARG A 102 7.31 2.63 -14.91
CA ARG A 102 6.14 1.82 -14.56
C ARG A 102 4.87 2.66 -14.64
N PRO A 103 3.80 2.19 -15.33
CA PRO A 103 2.54 2.92 -15.38
C PRO A 103 2.00 3.22 -13.97
N HIS A 104 1.50 4.44 -13.76
CA HIS A 104 0.86 4.83 -12.52
C HIS A 104 -0.62 4.43 -12.51
N SER A 105 -1.14 4.01 -11.35
CA SER A 105 -2.51 3.50 -11.19
C SER A 105 -3.61 4.54 -11.49
N SER A 106 -3.32 5.84 -11.37
CA SER A 106 -4.24 6.92 -11.78
C SER A 106 -4.42 7.04 -13.29
N GLY A 107 -3.59 6.38 -14.09
CA GLY A 107 -3.54 6.56 -15.54
C GLY A 107 -2.76 7.79 -15.99
N TRP A 108 -2.21 8.61 -15.07
CA TRP A 108 -1.36 9.73 -15.42
C TRP A 108 -0.11 9.25 -16.17
N ARG A 109 0.28 10.01 -17.19
CA ARG A 109 1.48 9.76 -18.01
C ARG A 109 2.18 11.07 -18.33
N PRO A 110 3.53 11.07 -18.39
CA PRO A 110 4.29 12.18 -18.95
C PRO A 110 3.89 12.48 -20.40
N THR A 111 4.13 13.68 -20.86
CA THR A 111 3.88 14.09 -22.27
C THR A 111 5.02 13.70 -23.20
N ALA A 112 6.23 13.50 -22.66
CA ALA A 112 7.36 13.01 -23.45
C ALA A 112 7.07 11.62 -24.04
N GLU A 113 7.66 11.33 -25.19
CA GLU A 113 7.60 10.01 -25.82
C GLU A 113 8.20 8.98 -24.83
N GLN A 114 7.41 7.96 -24.50
CA GLN A 114 7.78 6.95 -23.51
C GLN A 114 8.41 5.74 -24.16
N LEU A 115 9.47 5.23 -23.55
CA LEU A 115 10.04 3.93 -23.89
C LEU A 115 9.05 2.81 -23.50
N GLU A 116 9.10 1.71 -24.24
CA GLU A 116 8.37 0.51 -23.88
C GLU A 116 9.13 -0.24 -22.77
N TRP A 117 8.50 -0.32 -21.60
CA TRP A 117 9.03 -1.05 -20.44
C TRP A 117 8.33 -2.40 -20.29
N PRO A 118 9.07 -3.47 -20.01
CA PRO A 118 8.42 -4.72 -19.62
C PRO A 118 7.66 -4.53 -18.30
N PRO A 119 6.60 -5.31 -18.04
CA PRO A 119 6.00 -5.36 -16.72
C PRO A 119 7.05 -5.66 -15.65
N MET A 120 7.07 -4.87 -14.58
CA MET A 120 8.07 -4.99 -13.52
C MET A 120 7.45 -4.78 -12.14
N SER A 121 8.07 -5.38 -11.13
CA SER A 121 7.72 -5.15 -9.73
C SER A 121 8.10 -3.72 -9.29
N GLU A 122 7.57 -3.29 -8.14
CA GLU A 122 7.97 -2.01 -7.53
C GLU A 122 9.47 -1.98 -7.21
N GLN A 123 10.02 -3.10 -6.76
CA GLN A 123 11.45 -3.24 -6.49
C GLN A 123 12.28 -3.06 -7.77
N ASP A 124 11.93 -3.77 -8.84
CA ASP A 124 12.64 -3.68 -10.13
C ASP A 124 12.56 -2.26 -10.71
N ALA A 125 11.40 -1.59 -10.55
CA ALA A 125 11.24 -0.20 -10.98
C ALA A 125 12.16 0.74 -10.20
N ILE A 126 12.30 0.56 -8.88
CA ILE A 126 13.24 1.34 -8.06
C ILE A 126 14.69 1.04 -8.45
N GLU A 127 15.04 -0.21 -8.74
CA GLU A 127 16.38 -0.57 -9.22
C GLU A 127 16.68 0.06 -10.59
N THR A 128 15.69 0.10 -11.48
CA THR A 128 15.81 0.72 -12.81
C THR A 128 16.07 2.22 -12.69
N VAL A 129 15.29 2.95 -11.87
CA VAL A 129 15.50 4.39 -11.69
C VAL A 129 16.79 4.69 -10.93
N ALA A 130 17.23 3.82 -10.01
CA ALA A 130 18.52 3.94 -9.32
C ALA A 130 19.69 3.90 -10.30
N ALA A 131 19.58 3.15 -11.40
CA ALA A 131 20.56 3.12 -12.48
C ALA A 131 20.57 4.38 -13.37
N GLY A 132 19.73 5.37 -13.08
CA GLY A 132 19.70 6.66 -13.78
C GLY A 132 18.67 6.75 -14.90
N THR A 133 17.71 5.83 -14.99
CA THR A 133 16.72 5.81 -16.05
C THR A 133 15.35 6.25 -15.54
N GLY A 134 14.99 7.52 -15.78
CA GLY A 134 13.66 8.05 -15.54
C GLY A 134 13.21 8.08 -14.09
N VAL A 135 11.90 8.01 -13.89
CA VAL A 135 11.24 8.08 -12.58
C VAL A 135 10.22 6.94 -12.43
N VAL A 136 9.89 6.60 -11.19
CA VAL A 136 8.73 5.79 -10.85
C VAL A 136 7.90 6.51 -9.80
N ILE A 137 6.56 6.46 -9.91
CA ILE A 137 5.65 7.01 -8.91
C ILE A 137 5.03 5.86 -8.13
N LEU A 138 5.18 5.89 -6.82
CA LEU A 138 4.76 4.83 -5.90
C LEU A 138 4.13 5.43 -4.64
N PRO A 139 3.28 4.66 -3.93
CA PRO A 139 2.89 5.02 -2.57
C PRO A 139 4.12 5.16 -1.65
N MET A 140 4.10 6.13 -0.74
CA MET A 140 5.22 6.40 0.17
C MET A 140 5.70 5.16 0.94
N SER A 141 4.78 4.31 1.39
CA SER A 141 5.13 3.09 2.14
C SER A 141 5.92 2.09 1.29
N VAL A 142 5.56 1.93 0.02
CA VAL A 142 6.27 1.06 -0.94
C VAL A 142 7.67 1.61 -1.21
N ALA A 143 7.77 2.92 -1.46
CA ALA A 143 9.06 3.57 -1.68
C ALA A 143 9.98 3.50 -0.44
N ARG A 144 9.41 3.46 0.78
CA ARG A 144 10.16 3.25 2.02
C ARG A 144 10.60 1.80 2.21
N LEU A 145 9.74 0.84 1.83
CA LEU A 145 10.05 -0.59 1.93
C LEU A 145 11.28 -0.95 1.09
N HIS A 146 11.38 -0.38 -0.12
CA HIS A 146 12.48 -0.59 -1.05
C HIS A 146 13.52 0.55 -1.03
N GLN A 147 13.70 1.20 0.13
CA GLN A 147 14.62 2.33 0.27
C GLN A 147 16.06 1.95 -0.08
N ARG A 148 16.70 2.80 -0.90
CA ARG A 148 18.11 2.69 -1.30
C ARG A 148 18.84 4.02 -1.03
N LYS A 149 20.16 3.96 -0.90
CA LYS A 149 20.98 5.16 -0.68
C LYS A 149 21.23 5.98 -1.96
N ASP A 150 21.03 5.35 -3.12
CA ASP A 150 21.29 5.90 -4.46
C ASP A 150 20.02 6.45 -5.13
N VAL A 151 18.91 6.54 -4.41
CA VAL A 151 17.68 7.18 -4.88
C VAL A 151 17.25 8.35 -3.99
N VAL A 152 16.46 9.24 -4.58
CA VAL A 152 15.73 10.31 -3.90
C VAL A 152 14.22 10.10 -4.05
N ARG A 153 13.44 10.69 -3.15
CA ARG A 153 11.98 10.69 -3.18
C ARG A 153 11.47 12.12 -3.05
N ARG A 154 10.43 12.46 -3.82
CA ARG A 154 9.69 13.72 -3.69
C ARG A 154 8.20 13.43 -3.70
N VAL A 155 7.45 14.08 -2.83
CA VAL A 155 5.99 13.97 -2.82
C VAL A 155 5.45 14.58 -4.11
N VAL A 156 4.52 13.89 -4.78
CA VAL A 156 3.80 14.43 -5.94
C VAL A 156 2.48 14.99 -5.44
N SER A 157 2.45 16.31 -5.21
CA SER A 157 1.41 16.97 -4.42
C SER A 157 0.05 17.09 -5.11
N ASP A 158 0.01 16.97 -6.44
CA ASP A 158 -1.20 17.06 -7.27
C ASP A 158 -1.75 15.69 -7.71
N LEU A 159 -1.18 14.59 -7.22
CA LEU A 159 -1.76 13.26 -7.37
C LEU A 159 -2.58 12.89 -6.15
N ASP A 160 -3.74 12.29 -6.39
CA ASP A 160 -4.59 11.80 -5.32
C ASP A 160 -3.85 10.74 -4.47
N PRO A 161 -3.97 10.80 -3.14
CA PRO A 161 -3.40 9.78 -2.28
C PRO A 161 -4.11 8.44 -2.49
N THR A 162 -3.39 7.34 -2.28
CA THR A 162 -4.00 6.01 -2.19
C THR A 162 -4.54 5.76 -0.80
N THR A 163 -5.68 5.08 -0.71
CA THR A 163 -6.28 4.70 0.58
C THR A 163 -5.95 3.26 0.92
N ILE A 164 -5.46 3.02 2.13
CA ILE A 164 -5.39 1.70 2.73
C ILE A 164 -6.70 1.43 3.47
N ALA A 165 -7.27 0.25 3.23
CA ALA A 165 -8.54 -0.18 3.80
C ALA A 165 -8.44 -1.61 4.34
N LEU A 166 -9.33 -1.94 5.27
CA LEU A 166 -9.54 -3.30 5.76
C LEU A 166 -10.81 -3.85 5.11
N VAL A 167 -10.72 -5.06 4.53
CA VAL A 167 -11.84 -5.73 3.89
C VAL A 167 -12.03 -7.14 4.45
N TRP A 168 -13.28 -7.62 4.46
CA TRP A 168 -13.65 -8.99 4.81
C TRP A 168 -15.00 -9.34 4.18
N ARG A 169 -15.28 -10.63 4.01
CA ARG A 169 -16.57 -11.07 3.46
C ARG A 169 -17.73 -10.70 4.37
N THR A 170 -18.86 -10.31 3.78
CA THR A 170 -20.10 -10.00 4.53
C THR A 170 -20.59 -11.17 5.36
N GLU A 171 -20.37 -12.40 4.90
CA GLU A 171 -20.70 -13.63 5.61
C GLU A 171 -19.80 -13.90 6.83
N ARG A 172 -18.64 -13.24 6.90
CA ARG A 172 -17.64 -13.39 7.96
C ARG A 172 -17.65 -12.20 8.91
N ASP A 173 -18.82 -11.57 9.07
CA ASP A 173 -19.01 -10.44 9.99
C ASP A 173 -19.39 -10.95 11.39
N ASP A 174 -18.39 -11.44 12.11
CA ASP A 174 -18.52 -12.03 13.44
C ASP A 174 -17.75 -11.20 14.51
N ASP A 175 -17.87 -11.63 15.77
CA ASP A 175 -17.24 -10.94 16.92
C ASP A 175 -15.72 -10.82 16.78
N VAL A 176 -15.05 -11.77 16.12
CA VAL A 176 -13.59 -11.78 15.95
C VAL A 176 -13.17 -10.76 14.91
N THR A 177 -13.85 -10.72 13.75
CA THR A 177 -13.60 -9.72 12.70
C THR A 177 -13.92 -8.31 13.21
N GLN A 178 -15.05 -8.12 13.90
CA GLN A 178 -15.44 -6.84 14.50
C GLN A 178 -14.46 -6.37 15.58
N ALA A 179 -13.89 -7.30 16.33
CA ALA A 179 -12.83 -6.97 17.29
C ALA A 179 -11.57 -6.46 16.60
N PHE A 180 -11.17 -7.07 15.46
CA PHE A 180 -10.01 -6.58 14.72
C PHE A 180 -10.28 -5.21 14.08
N VAL A 181 -11.48 -4.96 13.56
CA VAL A 181 -11.94 -3.63 13.15
C VAL A 181 -11.78 -2.62 14.28
N GLY A 182 -12.19 -2.99 15.51
CA GLY A 182 -12.00 -2.16 16.70
C GLY A 182 -10.54 -1.81 16.96
N VAL A 183 -9.65 -2.79 16.86
CA VAL A 183 -8.19 -2.61 17.03
C VAL A 183 -7.63 -1.67 15.96
N THR A 184 -8.04 -1.81 14.69
CA THR A 184 -7.57 -0.92 13.61
C THR A 184 -8.04 0.51 13.79
N LYS A 185 -9.20 0.73 14.41
CA LYS A 185 -9.75 2.06 14.75
C LYS A 185 -9.24 2.62 16.08
N GLY A 186 -8.27 1.96 16.74
CA GLY A 186 -7.69 2.39 18.00
C GLY A 186 -8.60 2.20 19.22
N ARG A 187 -9.67 1.37 19.12
CA ARG A 187 -10.51 1.01 20.27
C ARG A 187 -9.78 -0.02 21.12
N THR A 188 -9.50 0.33 22.37
CA THR A 188 -9.03 -0.64 23.36
C THR A 188 -10.21 -1.39 23.98
N PRO A 189 -10.02 -2.64 24.48
CA PRO A 189 -11.11 -3.45 25.06
C PRO A 189 -11.89 -2.76 26.21
N ASN A 190 -11.33 -1.71 26.79
CA ASN A 190 -11.92 -0.97 27.93
C ASN A 190 -12.87 0.18 27.54
N THR A 191 -13.20 0.38 26.26
CA THR A 191 -14.08 1.52 25.84
C THR A 191 -15.54 1.08 25.67
N SER A 192 -15.90 -0.15 26.07
CA SER A 192 -17.29 -0.65 26.10
C SER A 192 -17.80 -0.66 27.54
N ARG A 193 -18.26 0.49 28.02
CA ARG A 193 -19.19 0.63 29.14
C ARG A 193 -20.26 1.61 28.78
#